data_18dde1438a5a811de5c437cf68359353
#
_entry.id   18dde1438a5a811de5c437cf68359353
#
_cell.length_a   1.000
_cell.length_b   1.000
_cell.length_c   1.000
_cell.angle_alpha   90.00
_cell.angle_beta   90.00
_cell.angle_gamma   90.00
#
_symmetry.space_group_name_H-M   'P 1'
#
loop_
_entity.id
_entity.type
_entity.pdbx_description
1 polymer ?
#
loop_
_entity_poly.entity_id
_entity_poly.type
_entity_poly.pdbx_seq_one_letter_code
_entity_poly.pdbx_strand_id
1 'polypeptide(L)'
;PYLIVEVGYTVGIDGNNVLAIQAQDASIIADLMMGGDGTNPTQELNEIHMSAVGESMNQMMGSVATSLSTMFNKKIDISPPKVNMIDLGSEEKVTEIVSADDPIAKISFRMEVDGLIDSEIMQILPIPVAQEMVGYLLSNEAEEEEPMPVPTPAPAAPAPAPAAAAPPPAAPMMGAAP
;
A
#
# COMPACT_ATOMS: atom_id res chain seq x y z
N PRO A 1 -2.33 21.32 2.34
CA PRO A 1 -1.19 20.55 1.88
C PRO A 1 -1.57 19.10 1.61
N TYR A 2 -0.94 18.50 0.60
CA TYR A 2 -1.14 17.12 0.20
C TYR A 2 0.19 16.38 0.19
N LEU A 3 0.14 15.10 0.54
CA LEU A 3 1.23 14.18 0.32
C LEU A 3 1.04 13.53 -1.05
N ILE A 4 2.04 13.66 -1.89
CA ILE A 4 2.06 13.07 -3.22
C ILE A 4 2.94 11.83 -3.20
N VAL A 5 2.37 10.71 -3.59
CA VAL A 5 3.04 9.42 -3.71
C VAL A 5 3.11 9.03 -5.18
N GLU A 6 4.31 8.98 -5.71
CA GLU A 6 4.59 8.66 -7.10
C GLU A 6 5.11 7.23 -7.21
N VAL A 7 4.45 6.41 -7.99
CA VAL A 7 4.80 5.01 -8.22
C VAL A 7 4.89 4.74 -9.72
N GLY A 8 6.06 4.31 -10.18
CA GLY A 8 6.26 3.91 -11.57
C GLY A 8 5.95 2.43 -11.78
N TYR A 9 5.38 2.09 -12.91
CA TYR A 9 5.34 0.72 -13.39
C TYR A 9 6.66 0.39 -14.07
N THR A 10 7.29 -0.71 -13.69
CA THR A 10 8.60 -1.13 -14.24
C THR A 10 8.48 -2.27 -15.23
N VAL A 11 7.41 -3.06 -15.16
CA VAL A 11 7.12 -4.18 -16.04
C VAL A 11 5.63 -4.23 -16.35
N GLY A 12 5.28 -4.49 -17.57
CA GLY A 12 3.92 -4.81 -17.99
C GLY A 12 3.08 -3.63 -18.44
N ILE A 13 3.22 -2.48 -17.80
CA ILE A 13 2.58 -1.21 -18.15
C ILE A 13 3.68 -0.15 -18.21
N ASP A 14 3.60 0.75 -19.14
CA ASP A 14 4.53 1.88 -19.27
C ASP A 14 3.88 3.15 -18.75
N GLY A 15 4.43 3.69 -17.66
CA GLY A 15 3.98 4.95 -17.09
C GLY A 15 4.03 5.01 -15.57
N ASN A 16 3.62 6.16 -15.05
CA ASN A 16 3.61 6.46 -13.63
C ASN A 16 2.17 6.55 -13.12
N ASN A 17 2.01 6.19 -11.86
CA ASN A 17 0.80 6.37 -11.09
C ASN A 17 1.09 7.36 -9.96
N VAL A 18 0.25 8.36 -9.79
CA VAL A 18 0.37 9.38 -8.76
C VAL A 18 -0.83 9.31 -7.84
N LEU A 19 -0.58 9.18 -6.54
CA LEU A 19 -1.59 9.23 -5.49
C LEU A 19 -1.45 10.53 -4.70
N ALA A 20 -2.54 11.21 -4.45
CA ALA A 20 -2.58 12.41 -3.63
C ALA A 20 -3.45 12.16 -2.39
N ILE A 21 -2.87 12.34 -1.21
CA ILE A 21 -3.48 12.13 0.09
C ILE A 21 -3.42 13.43 0.88
N GLN A 22 -4.47 13.78 1.61
CA GLN A 22 -4.41 14.93 2.50
C GLN A 22 -3.33 14.74 3.57
N ALA A 23 -2.59 15.78 3.89
CA ALA A 23 -1.50 15.72 4.86
C ALA A 23 -1.99 15.26 6.25
N GLN A 24 -3.21 15.62 6.63
CA GLN A 24 -3.82 15.16 7.88
C GLN A 24 -4.02 13.65 7.90
N ASP A 25 -4.52 13.08 6.81
CA ASP A 25 -4.73 11.63 6.70
C ASP A 25 -3.40 10.89 6.68
N ALA A 26 -2.40 11.44 5.99
CA ALA A 26 -1.04 10.91 5.98
C ALA A 26 -0.43 10.90 7.39
N SER A 27 -0.71 11.90 8.21
CA SER A 27 -0.26 11.94 9.61
C SER A 27 -0.88 10.82 10.45
N ILE A 28 -2.18 10.56 10.27
CA ILE A 28 -2.89 9.48 10.96
C ILE A 28 -2.34 8.12 10.52
N ILE A 29 -2.14 7.93 9.22
CA ILE A 29 -1.55 6.69 8.67
C ILE A 29 -0.14 6.47 9.24
N ALA A 30 0.68 7.51 9.29
CA ALA A 30 2.03 7.44 9.85
C ALA A 30 2.01 7.05 11.33
N ASP A 31 1.12 7.66 12.12
CA ASP A 31 0.96 7.33 13.53
C ASP A 31 0.58 5.86 13.73
N LEU A 32 -0.42 5.36 12.97
CA LEU A 32 -0.83 3.96 13.00
C LEU A 32 0.31 3.02 12.60
N MET A 33 1.08 3.35 11.58
CA MET A 33 2.24 2.55 11.13
C MET A 33 3.37 2.51 12.16
N MET A 34 3.50 3.54 12.97
CA MET A 34 4.49 3.64 14.05
C MET A 34 4.02 3.03 15.37
N GLY A 35 2.82 2.44 15.40
CA GLY A 35 2.26 1.76 16.56
C GLY A 35 1.42 2.65 17.47
N GLY A 36 1.05 3.84 17.02
CA GLY A 36 0.06 4.70 17.65
C GLY A 36 -1.37 4.24 17.39
N ASP A 37 -2.32 4.97 17.93
CA ASP A 37 -3.76 4.69 17.79
C ASP A 37 -4.47 5.64 16.79
N GLY A 38 -3.73 6.55 16.17
CA GLY A 38 -4.24 7.52 15.20
C GLY A 38 -5.03 8.67 15.80
N THR A 39 -5.21 8.75 17.13
CA THR A 39 -6.01 9.79 17.77
C THR A 39 -5.26 11.10 18.00
N ASN A 40 -3.95 11.04 18.09
CA ASN A 40 -3.07 12.20 18.27
C ASN A 40 -1.92 12.21 17.25
N PRO A 41 -2.24 12.30 15.96
CA PRO A 41 -1.19 12.32 14.93
C PRO A 41 -0.37 13.60 15.04
N THR A 42 0.90 13.52 14.63
CA THR A 42 1.76 14.70 14.56
C THR A 42 1.19 15.73 13.56
N GLN A 43 1.31 17.01 13.89
CA GLN A 43 0.88 18.07 12.97
C GLN A 43 1.89 18.33 11.83
N GLU A 44 3.14 17.95 12.04
CA GLU A 44 4.20 18.08 11.05
C GLU A 44 4.75 16.72 10.63
N LEU A 45 4.63 16.42 9.35
CA LEU A 45 5.21 15.23 8.76
C LEU A 45 6.70 15.43 8.53
N ASN A 46 7.52 14.71 9.28
CA ASN A 46 8.98 14.64 9.07
C ASN A 46 9.35 13.44 8.17
N GLU A 47 10.64 13.27 7.89
CA GLU A 47 11.15 12.19 7.04
C GLU A 47 10.75 10.79 7.54
N ILE A 48 10.68 10.59 8.86
CA ILE A 48 10.29 9.30 9.46
C ILE A 48 8.81 9.02 9.17
N HIS A 49 7.95 10.02 9.31
CA HIS A 49 6.53 9.90 9.01
C HIS A 49 6.29 9.67 7.51
N MET A 50 7.01 10.39 6.65
CA MET A 50 6.93 10.19 5.20
C MET A 50 7.42 8.81 4.78
N SER A 51 8.45 8.28 5.43
CA SER A 51 8.93 6.91 5.21
C SER A 51 7.89 5.87 5.64
N ALA A 52 7.22 6.07 6.77
CA ALA A 52 6.16 5.17 7.24
C ALA A 52 4.97 5.15 6.27
N VAL A 53 4.53 6.30 5.79
CA VAL A 53 3.48 6.39 4.76
C VAL A 53 3.94 5.76 3.45
N GLY A 54 5.19 6.01 3.03
CA GLY A 54 5.78 5.40 1.85
C GLY A 54 5.78 3.88 1.91
N GLU A 55 6.10 3.30 3.06
CA GLU A 55 6.05 1.85 3.26
C GLU A 55 4.61 1.31 3.18
N SER A 56 3.65 1.99 3.80
CA SER A 56 2.23 1.64 3.68
C SER A 56 1.76 1.67 2.21
N MET A 57 2.14 2.71 1.48
CA MET A 57 1.81 2.84 0.06
C MET A 57 2.51 1.78 -0.79
N ASN A 58 3.75 1.43 -0.47
CA ASN A 58 4.49 0.36 -1.14
C ASN A 58 3.76 -0.99 -1.00
N GLN A 59 3.31 -1.32 0.19
CA GLN A 59 2.55 -2.55 0.45
C GLN A 59 1.20 -2.54 -0.29
N MET A 60 0.49 -1.43 -0.26
CA MET A 60 -0.77 -1.26 -0.98
C MET A 60 -0.58 -1.41 -2.48
N MET A 61 0.38 -0.72 -3.07
CA MET A 61 0.65 -0.76 -4.50
C MET A 61 1.22 -2.10 -4.95
N GLY A 62 1.99 -2.79 -4.11
CA GLY A 62 2.43 -4.17 -4.34
C GLY A 62 1.25 -5.14 -4.47
N SER A 63 0.25 -4.99 -3.60
CA SER A 63 -1.01 -5.74 -3.68
C SER A 63 -1.80 -5.41 -4.95
N VAL A 64 -1.87 -4.14 -5.32
CA VAL A 64 -2.51 -3.69 -6.57
C VAL A 64 -1.81 -4.29 -7.78
N ALA A 65 -0.47 -4.26 -7.84
CA ALA A 65 0.31 -4.84 -8.94
C ALA A 65 0.06 -6.34 -9.08
N THR A 66 -0.03 -7.06 -7.96
CA THR A 66 -0.37 -8.50 -7.95
C THR A 66 -1.77 -8.73 -8.51
N SER A 67 -2.75 -7.95 -8.09
CA SER A 67 -4.12 -8.04 -8.59
C SER A 67 -4.20 -7.73 -10.09
N LEU A 68 -3.53 -6.68 -10.54
CA LEU A 68 -3.46 -6.32 -11.96
C LEU A 68 -2.75 -7.41 -12.78
N SER A 69 -1.69 -8.01 -12.25
CA SER A 69 -1.00 -9.13 -12.90
C SER A 69 -1.92 -10.31 -13.14
N THR A 70 -2.79 -10.60 -12.19
CA THR A 70 -3.80 -11.65 -12.29
C THR A 70 -4.90 -11.29 -13.29
N MET A 71 -5.44 -10.07 -13.18
CA MET A 71 -6.53 -9.60 -14.05
C MET A 71 -6.10 -9.49 -15.51
N PHE A 72 -4.87 -9.05 -15.77
CA PHE A 72 -4.37 -8.85 -17.12
C PHE A 72 -3.63 -10.08 -17.67
N ASN A 73 -3.51 -11.14 -16.87
CA ASN A 73 -2.72 -12.34 -17.19
C ASN A 73 -1.31 -11.98 -17.71
N LYS A 74 -0.68 -11.00 -17.05
CA LYS A 74 0.59 -10.40 -17.46
C LYS A 74 1.39 -10.02 -16.22
N LYS A 75 2.71 -10.20 -16.25
CA LYS A 75 3.56 -9.74 -15.15
C LYS A 75 3.53 -8.21 -15.06
N ILE A 76 3.18 -7.68 -13.89
CA ILE A 76 3.20 -6.26 -13.57
C ILE A 76 4.03 -6.06 -12.32
N ASP A 77 5.06 -5.22 -12.42
CA ASP A 77 5.90 -4.80 -11.31
C ASP A 77 5.90 -3.27 -11.19
N ILE A 78 6.15 -2.80 -9.99
CA ILE A 78 6.22 -1.37 -9.65
C ILE A 78 7.58 -1.00 -9.08
N SER A 79 7.95 0.29 -9.22
CA SER A 79 9.08 0.87 -8.49
C SER A 79 8.69 1.21 -7.05
N PRO A 80 9.68 1.33 -6.13
CA PRO A 80 9.42 1.89 -4.81
C PRO A 80 8.76 3.27 -4.90
N PRO A 81 7.78 3.59 -4.03
CA PRO A 81 7.11 4.87 -4.06
C PRO A 81 8.04 6.01 -3.67
N LYS A 82 7.91 7.14 -4.36
CA LYS A 82 8.52 8.41 -3.98
C LYS A 82 7.47 9.27 -3.31
N VAL A 83 7.78 9.79 -2.13
CA VAL A 83 6.85 10.55 -1.31
C VAL A 83 7.33 12.00 -1.20
N ASN A 84 6.48 12.94 -1.56
CA ASN A 84 6.76 14.37 -1.50
C ASN A 84 5.57 15.13 -0.90
N MET A 85 5.87 16.17 -0.12
CA MET A 85 4.84 17.12 0.36
C MET A 85 4.67 18.24 -0.64
N ILE A 86 3.43 18.48 -1.04
CA ILE A 86 3.07 19.56 -1.97
C ILE A 86 1.90 20.35 -1.40
N ASP A 87 2.00 21.66 -1.51
CA ASP A 87 0.85 22.53 -1.32
C ASP A 87 0.22 22.79 -2.70
N LEU A 88 -0.96 22.23 -2.93
CA LEU A 88 -1.70 22.40 -4.18
C LEU A 88 -2.13 23.85 -4.45
N GLY A 89 -1.89 24.75 -3.50
CA GLY A 89 -2.03 26.19 -3.71
C GLY A 89 -0.91 26.84 -4.55
N SER A 90 0.18 26.11 -4.81
CA SER A 90 1.28 26.56 -5.68
C SER A 90 1.20 25.85 -7.04
N GLU A 91 0.77 26.55 -8.05
CA GLU A 91 0.60 26.03 -9.43
C GLU A 91 1.90 25.45 -10.02
N GLU A 92 3.06 25.97 -9.63
CA GLU A 92 4.37 25.52 -10.14
C GLU A 92 4.69 24.05 -9.80
N LYS A 93 4.29 23.57 -8.63
CA LYS A 93 4.60 22.20 -8.21
C LYS A 93 3.62 21.16 -8.75
N VAL A 94 2.42 21.58 -9.08
CA VAL A 94 1.42 20.69 -9.69
C VAL A 94 1.81 20.40 -11.15
N THR A 95 2.37 21.37 -11.86
CA THR A 95 2.83 21.20 -13.24
C THR A 95 4.10 20.35 -13.36
N GLU A 96 4.89 20.18 -12.31
CA GLU A 96 6.03 19.25 -12.30
C GLU A 96 5.58 17.78 -12.29
N ILE A 97 4.40 17.51 -11.70
CA ILE A 97 3.87 16.14 -11.58
C ILE A 97 3.03 15.76 -12.79
N VAL A 98 2.31 16.73 -13.32
CA VAL A 98 1.41 16.56 -14.46
C VAL A 98 1.66 17.71 -15.41
N SER A 99 2.11 17.40 -16.62
CA SER A 99 2.25 18.41 -17.66
C SER A 99 0.91 19.13 -17.86
N ALA A 100 0.93 20.47 -17.80
CA ALA A 100 -0.29 21.29 -17.84
C ALA A 100 -1.14 21.09 -19.11
N ASP A 101 -0.51 20.58 -20.16
CA ASP A 101 -1.13 20.41 -21.48
C ASP A 101 -1.57 18.95 -21.75
N ASP A 102 -1.21 17.99 -20.91
CA ASP A 102 -1.55 16.58 -21.10
C ASP A 102 -2.85 16.21 -20.38
N PRO A 103 -3.81 15.61 -21.07
CA PRO A 103 -5.02 15.13 -20.44
C PRO A 103 -4.70 13.98 -19.49
N ILE A 104 -5.33 14.00 -18.30
CA ILE A 104 -5.17 13.00 -17.26
C ILE A 104 -6.50 12.35 -16.89
N ALA A 105 -6.43 11.12 -16.41
CA ALA A 105 -7.52 10.47 -15.71
C ALA A 105 -7.36 10.68 -14.21
N LYS A 106 -8.35 11.34 -13.59
CA LYS A 106 -8.44 11.50 -12.13
C LYS A 106 -9.47 10.52 -11.60
N ILE A 107 -9.04 9.69 -10.66
CA ILE A 107 -9.90 8.73 -9.98
C ILE A 107 -9.91 9.08 -8.49
N SER A 108 -11.09 9.28 -7.92
CA SER A 108 -11.25 9.55 -6.49
C SER A 108 -11.79 8.31 -5.79
N PHE A 109 -11.12 7.90 -4.71
CA PHE A 109 -11.55 6.82 -3.84
C PHE A 109 -11.89 7.39 -2.47
N ARG A 110 -13.05 7.02 -1.93
CA ARG A 110 -13.35 7.30 -0.54
C ARG A 110 -12.48 6.39 0.34
N MET A 111 -11.76 7.01 1.26
CA MET A 111 -10.97 6.31 2.27
C MET A 111 -11.63 6.49 3.63
N GLU A 112 -12.00 5.40 4.24
CA GLU A 112 -12.60 5.37 5.56
C GLU A 112 -11.78 4.45 6.47
N VAL A 113 -11.28 5.01 7.57
CA VAL A 113 -10.59 4.27 8.62
C VAL A 113 -11.34 4.52 9.91
N ASP A 114 -11.82 3.48 10.52
CA ASP A 114 -12.78 3.44 11.62
C ASP A 114 -12.63 4.57 12.66
N GLY A 115 -13.49 5.57 12.57
CA GLY A 115 -13.52 6.72 13.48
C GLY A 115 -12.35 7.71 13.36
N LEU A 116 -11.37 7.48 12.48
CA LEU A 116 -10.16 8.29 12.34
C LEU A 116 -10.12 9.09 11.04
N ILE A 117 -10.44 8.46 9.93
CA ILE A 117 -10.37 9.05 8.59
C ILE A 117 -11.70 8.82 7.86
N ASP A 118 -12.22 9.87 7.24
CA ASP A 118 -13.28 9.82 6.24
C ASP A 118 -12.97 10.90 5.19
N SER A 119 -12.22 10.52 4.19
CA SER A 119 -11.69 11.43 3.17
C SER A 119 -11.56 10.77 1.81
N GLU A 120 -10.90 11.43 0.88
CA GLU A 120 -10.65 10.93 -0.46
C GLU A 120 -9.16 10.79 -0.74
N ILE A 121 -8.78 9.66 -1.35
CA ILE A 121 -7.52 9.50 -2.05
C ILE A 121 -7.77 9.79 -3.53
N MET A 122 -6.95 10.64 -4.10
CA MET A 122 -6.97 10.92 -5.54
C MET A 122 -5.86 10.13 -6.22
N GLN A 123 -6.21 9.41 -7.27
CA GLN A 123 -5.27 8.76 -8.17
C GLN A 123 -5.25 9.52 -9.50
N ILE A 124 -4.06 9.82 -9.98
CA ILE A 124 -3.85 10.54 -11.23
C ILE A 124 -3.03 9.65 -12.16
N LEU A 125 -3.59 9.37 -13.32
CA LEU A 125 -2.97 8.58 -14.38
C LEU A 125 -2.90 9.38 -15.67
N PRO A 126 -1.79 9.32 -16.40
CA PRO A 126 -1.78 9.76 -17.79
C PRO A 126 -2.81 8.98 -18.61
N ILE A 127 -3.49 9.65 -19.55
CA ILE A 127 -4.51 8.99 -20.38
C ILE A 127 -3.98 7.76 -21.13
N PRO A 128 -2.76 7.75 -21.70
CA PRO A 128 -2.21 6.56 -22.35
C PRO A 128 -2.12 5.35 -21.41
N VAL A 129 -1.75 5.55 -20.12
CA VAL A 129 -1.69 4.49 -19.12
C VAL A 129 -3.09 3.95 -18.81
N ALA A 130 -4.06 4.83 -18.64
CA ALA A 130 -5.46 4.44 -18.41
C ALA A 130 -6.02 3.65 -19.61
N GLN A 131 -5.74 4.08 -20.83
CA GLN A 131 -6.17 3.39 -22.06
C GLN A 131 -5.51 2.02 -22.19
N GLU A 132 -4.24 1.87 -21.85
CA GLU A 132 -3.55 0.59 -21.86
C GLU A 132 -4.17 -0.40 -20.85
N MET A 133 -4.47 0.06 -19.63
CA MET A 133 -5.15 -0.76 -18.62
C MET A 133 -6.54 -1.22 -19.08
N VAL A 134 -7.33 -0.32 -19.63
CA VAL A 134 -8.66 -0.65 -20.18
C VAL A 134 -8.53 -1.64 -21.34
N GLY A 135 -7.55 -1.46 -22.20
CA GLY A 135 -7.26 -2.38 -23.32
C GLY A 135 -7.00 -3.80 -22.85
N TYR A 136 -6.23 -3.97 -21.79
CA TYR A 136 -5.98 -5.30 -21.20
C TYR A 136 -7.24 -5.90 -20.57
N LEU A 137 -8.05 -5.11 -19.87
CA LEU A 137 -9.31 -5.59 -19.30
C LEU A 137 -10.27 -6.10 -20.37
N LEU A 138 -10.47 -5.32 -21.43
CA LEU A 138 -11.37 -5.68 -22.51
C LEU A 138 -10.88 -6.88 -23.32
N SER A 139 -9.55 -7.06 -23.44
CA SER A 139 -8.97 -8.22 -24.14
C SER A 139 -9.19 -9.51 -23.35
N ASN A 140 -9.15 -9.45 -22.02
CA ASN A 140 -9.34 -10.61 -21.16
C ASN A 140 -10.80 -10.99 -20.96
N GLU A 141 -11.73 -10.03 -21.00
CA GLU A 141 -13.17 -10.33 -20.96
C GLU A 141 -13.65 -11.15 -22.16
N ALA A 142 -12.91 -11.11 -23.28
CA ALA A 142 -13.22 -11.91 -24.44
C ALA A 142 -12.78 -13.39 -24.33
N GLU A 143 -11.95 -13.74 -23.33
CA GLU A 143 -11.42 -15.10 -23.11
C GLU A 143 -11.98 -15.79 -21.85
N GLU A 144 -12.70 -15.09 -20.95
CA GLU A 144 -13.20 -15.65 -19.68
C GLU A 144 -14.74 -15.60 -19.57
N GLU A 145 -15.44 -16.53 -20.21
CA GLU A 145 -16.77 -17.00 -19.77
C GLU A 145 -16.63 -18.18 -18.76
N GLU A 146 -15.59 -18.24 -17.94
CA GLU A 146 -15.56 -19.19 -16.82
C GLU A 146 -15.56 -18.44 -15.48
N PRO A 147 -16.41 -18.82 -14.49
CA PRO A 147 -16.47 -18.15 -13.20
C PRO A 147 -15.17 -18.33 -12.44
N MET A 148 -14.51 -17.20 -12.13
CA MET A 148 -13.30 -17.18 -11.33
C MET A 148 -13.53 -17.85 -9.96
N PRO A 149 -12.67 -18.78 -9.53
CA PRO A 149 -12.73 -19.27 -8.16
C PRO A 149 -12.42 -18.12 -7.20
N VAL A 150 -13.36 -17.86 -6.29
CA VAL A 150 -13.18 -16.94 -5.17
C VAL A 150 -11.86 -17.29 -4.48
N PRO A 151 -10.93 -16.36 -4.24
CA PRO A 151 -9.72 -16.67 -3.51
C PRO A 151 -10.11 -17.15 -2.11
N THR A 152 -9.92 -18.43 -1.88
CA THR A 152 -10.05 -19.02 -0.54
C THR A 152 -8.96 -18.37 0.31
N PRO A 153 -9.28 -17.80 1.48
CA PRO A 153 -8.25 -17.29 2.37
C PRO A 153 -7.29 -18.44 2.68
N ALA A 154 -6.00 -18.19 2.48
CA ALA A 154 -4.95 -19.16 2.80
C ALA A 154 -5.17 -19.67 4.23
N PRO A 155 -5.10 -20.98 4.47
CA PRO A 155 -5.22 -21.51 5.82
C PRO A 155 -4.13 -20.88 6.68
N ALA A 156 -4.56 -20.28 7.81
CA ALA A 156 -3.66 -19.71 8.79
C ALA A 156 -2.57 -20.73 9.11
N ALA A 157 -1.32 -20.34 9.05
CA ALA A 157 -0.20 -21.17 9.43
C ALA A 157 -0.48 -21.77 10.82
N PRO A 158 -0.24 -23.06 11.05
CA PRO A 158 -0.48 -23.64 12.36
C PRO A 158 0.39 -22.93 13.40
N ALA A 159 -0.26 -22.52 14.50
CA ALA A 159 0.43 -21.94 15.64
C ALA A 159 1.59 -22.85 16.08
N PRO A 160 2.75 -22.32 16.46
CA PRO A 160 3.84 -23.14 16.94
C PRO A 160 3.37 -23.92 18.17
N ALA A 161 3.63 -25.22 18.14
CA ALA A 161 3.32 -26.13 19.25
C ALA A 161 3.97 -25.59 20.54
N PRO A 162 3.30 -25.69 21.68
CA PRO A 162 3.89 -25.30 22.97
C PRO A 162 5.14 -26.12 23.23
N ALA A 163 6.26 -25.43 23.51
CA ALA A 163 7.52 -26.04 23.87
C ALA A 163 7.32 -27.03 25.01
N ALA A 164 7.74 -28.25 24.80
CA ALA A 164 7.72 -29.28 25.80
C ALA A 164 8.47 -28.80 27.04
N ALA A 165 7.78 -28.84 28.20
CA ALA A 165 8.37 -28.50 29.49
C ALA A 165 9.60 -29.36 29.74
N ALA A 166 10.72 -28.73 30.03
CA ALA A 166 11.92 -29.42 30.48
C ALA A 166 11.65 -30.19 31.77
N PRO A 167 12.19 -31.41 31.94
CA PRO A 167 12.05 -32.15 33.18
C PRO A 167 12.72 -31.42 34.33
N PRO A 168 12.19 -31.52 35.56
CA PRO A 168 12.78 -30.88 36.74
C PRO A 168 14.15 -31.47 37.07
N PRO A 169 15.07 -30.66 37.61
CA PRO A 169 16.38 -31.14 37.99
C PRO A 169 16.28 -32.14 39.15
N ALA A 170 17.02 -33.23 39.01
CA ALA A 170 17.12 -34.28 40.04
C ALA A 170 17.67 -33.70 41.36
N ALA A 171 17.02 -34.02 42.45
CA ALA A 171 17.46 -33.65 43.80
C ALA A 171 18.78 -34.37 44.14
N PRO A 172 19.70 -33.73 44.88
CA PRO A 172 20.93 -34.36 45.28
C PRO A 172 20.64 -35.42 46.40
N MET A 173 21.08 -36.62 46.15
CA MET A 173 21.10 -37.69 47.16
C MET A 173 22.13 -37.31 48.24
N MET A 174 21.66 -37.10 49.44
CA MET A 174 22.53 -37.04 50.63
C MET A 174 23.05 -38.44 50.94
N GLY A 175 24.36 -38.62 50.74
CA GLY A 175 25.04 -39.80 51.21
C GLY A 175 25.18 -39.77 52.74
N ALA A 176 24.68 -40.78 53.39
CA ALA A 176 24.96 -41.06 54.80
C ALA A 176 26.39 -41.65 54.90
N ALA A 177 27.20 -41.07 55.73
CA ALA A 177 28.44 -41.69 56.18
C ALA A 177 28.26 -42.33 57.56
N PRO A 178 28.98 -43.42 57.90
CA PRO A 178 28.90 -44.03 59.16
C PRO A 178 29.61 -43.24 60.22
#